data_fdc23fb8bec8d9e43d2383a3dbed80d8
#
_entry.id   fdc23fb8bec8d9e43d2383a3dbed80d8
#
_cell.length_a   1.000
_cell.length_b   1.000
_cell.length_c   1.000
_cell.angle_alpha   90.00
_cell.angle_beta   90.00
_cell.angle_gamma   90.00
#
_symmetry.space_group_name_H-M   'P 1'
#
loop_
_entity.id
_entity.type
_entity.pdbx_description
1 polymer ?
#
loop_
_entity_poly.entity_id
_entity_poly.type
_entity_poly.pdbx_seq_one_letter_code
_entity_poly.pdbx_strand_id
1 'polypeptide(L)'
;MALINDTTLRDGEQAPYVAFNTEEKLRIATLLDACGADELEIGIAAMGVKERDDIKELLALGLKARMMTWNRMKMEDLDASLSCGIKAVDLSIPVSDLLIDVKFGGSKAKVLSELERVVTSATREGLFVCIGGEDSSR
;
A
#
# COMPACT_ATOMS: atom_id res chain seq x y z
N MET A 1 -0.33 22.77 -0.71
CA MET A 1 -1.60 22.15 -1.11
C MET A 1 -1.64 20.79 -0.42
N ALA A 2 -2.70 20.44 0.29
CA ALA A 2 -2.83 19.11 0.89
C ALA A 2 -3.25 18.12 -0.20
N LEU A 3 -2.70 16.89 -0.17
CA LEU A 3 -3.13 15.78 -1.00
C LEU A 3 -4.10 14.90 -0.20
N ILE A 4 -5.11 14.37 -0.86
CA ILE A 4 -6.08 13.43 -0.28
C ILE A 4 -5.70 12.04 -0.75
N ASN A 5 -5.28 11.18 0.19
CA ASN A 5 -5.10 9.74 -0.03
C ASN A 5 -6.34 9.00 0.48
N ASP A 6 -7.03 8.28 -0.38
CA ASP A 6 -8.18 7.46 -0.03
C ASP A 6 -7.77 6.00 0.14
N THR A 7 -8.20 5.38 1.24
CA THR A 7 -7.84 4.00 1.59
C THR A 7 -9.03 3.04 1.59
N THR A 8 -10.16 3.43 0.99
CA THR A 8 -11.40 2.64 0.96
C THR A 8 -11.16 1.23 0.41
N LEU A 9 -10.40 1.11 -0.68
CA LEU A 9 -10.12 -0.17 -1.36
C LEU A 9 -9.01 -1.00 -0.68
N ARG A 10 -8.42 -0.52 0.39
CA ARG A 10 -7.43 -1.26 1.19
C ARG A 10 -7.89 -1.39 2.63
N ASP A 11 -7.86 -0.31 3.41
CA ASP A 11 -8.22 -0.32 4.83
C ASP A 11 -9.74 -0.46 5.02
N GLY A 12 -10.53 0.22 4.20
CA GLY A 12 -11.98 0.12 4.23
C GLY A 12 -12.48 -1.31 3.93
N GLU A 13 -11.82 -2.04 3.05
CA GLU A 13 -12.16 -3.43 2.74
C GLU A 13 -11.80 -4.40 3.90
N GLN A 14 -10.95 -4.00 4.84
CA GLN A 14 -10.62 -4.80 6.02
C GLN A 14 -11.66 -4.67 7.14
N ALA A 15 -12.69 -3.82 6.97
CA ALA A 15 -13.77 -3.70 7.92
C ALA A 15 -14.61 -5.01 7.98
N PRO A 16 -15.10 -5.42 9.18
CA PRO A 16 -15.94 -6.59 9.30
C PRO A 16 -17.16 -6.52 8.37
N TYR A 17 -17.44 -7.63 7.69
CA TYR A 17 -18.56 -7.78 6.74
C TYR A 17 -18.45 -6.94 5.45
N VAL A 18 -17.29 -6.35 5.18
CA VAL A 18 -17.00 -5.69 3.89
C VAL A 18 -16.15 -6.62 3.04
N ALA A 19 -16.61 -6.85 1.81
CA ALA A 19 -15.85 -7.52 0.77
C ALA A 19 -16.33 -7.01 -0.58
N PHE A 20 -15.45 -6.43 -1.36
CA PHE A 20 -15.79 -5.93 -2.70
C PHE A 20 -15.42 -6.97 -3.77
N ASN A 21 -16.33 -7.19 -4.71
CA ASN A 21 -15.95 -7.88 -5.94
C ASN A 21 -15.19 -6.93 -6.88
N THR A 22 -14.59 -7.49 -7.94
CA THR A 22 -13.79 -6.71 -8.90
C THR A 22 -14.56 -5.53 -9.52
N GLU A 23 -15.83 -5.75 -9.93
CA GLU A 23 -16.64 -4.69 -10.52
C GLU A 23 -16.92 -3.54 -9.55
N GLU A 24 -17.19 -3.86 -8.28
CA GLU A 24 -17.36 -2.88 -7.22
C GLU A 24 -16.07 -2.08 -6.97
N LYS A 25 -14.91 -2.76 -6.91
CA LYS A 25 -13.60 -2.09 -6.78
C LYS A 25 -13.36 -1.10 -7.93
N LEU A 26 -13.58 -1.50 -9.17
CA LEU A 26 -13.42 -0.65 -10.36
C LEU A 26 -14.33 0.58 -10.29
N ARG A 27 -15.60 0.37 -9.91
CA ARG A 27 -16.58 1.46 -9.77
C ARG A 27 -16.20 2.43 -8.65
N ILE A 28 -15.80 1.92 -7.49
CA ILE A 28 -15.35 2.75 -6.34
C ILE A 28 -14.15 3.59 -6.74
N ALA A 29 -13.12 2.99 -7.33
CA ALA A 29 -11.92 3.71 -7.79
C ALA A 29 -12.28 4.85 -8.77
N THR A 30 -13.15 4.57 -9.74
CA THR A 30 -13.61 5.56 -10.72
C THR A 30 -14.34 6.73 -10.06
N LEU A 31 -15.18 6.46 -9.07
CA LEU A 31 -15.92 7.49 -8.34
C LEU A 31 -14.99 8.34 -7.46
N LEU A 32 -14.03 7.73 -6.78
CA LEU A 32 -13.03 8.44 -5.97
C LEU A 32 -12.16 9.37 -6.82
N ASP A 33 -11.69 8.91 -7.97
CA ASP A 33 -10.96 9.74 -8.94
C ASP A 33 -11.81 10.93 -9.43
N ALA A 34 -13.08 10.67 -9.74
CA ALA A 34 -14.03 11.73 -10.18
C ALA A 34 -14.32 12.73 -9.04
N CYS A 35 -14.29 12.32 -7.78
CA CYS A 35 -14.42 13.18 -6.61
C CYS A 35 -13.16 14.01 -6.33
N GLY A 36 -12.05 13.72 -7.00
CA GLY A 36 -10.79 14.47 -6.89
C GLY A 36 -9.85 13.96 -5.81
N ALA A 37 -9.91 12.67 -5.46
CA ALA A 37 -8.85 12.04 -4.67
C ALA A 37 -7.53 12.12 -5.45
N ASP A 38 -6.45 12.51 -4.77
CA ASP A 38 -5.13 12.62 -5.38
C ASP A 38 -4.41 11.28 -5.44
N GLU A 39 -4.67 10.42 -4.45
CA GLU A 39 -4.04 9.11 -4.27
C GLU A 39 -5.07 8.06 -3.83
N LEU A 40 -4.91 6.82 -4.28
CA LEU A 40 -5.76 5.68 -3.91
C LEU A 40 -4.90 4.50 -3.48
N GLU A 41 -5.09 4.01 -2.25
CA GLU A 41 -4.59 2.69 -1.87
C GLU A 41 -5.55 1.63 -2.41
N ILE A 42 -5.10 0.87 -3.41
CA ILE A 42 -5.96 -0.02 -4.20
C ILE A 42 -5.89 -1.49 -3.82
N GLY A 43 -5.16 -1.84 -2.77
CA GLY A 43 -5.09 -3.21 -2.27
C GLY A 43 -3.72 -3.61 -1.76
N ILE A 44 -3.59 -4.92 -1.45
CA ILE A 44 -2.40 -5.55 -0.86
C ILE A 44 -1.96 -6.71 -1.75
N ALA A 45 -1.01 -6.51 -2.65
CA ALA A 45 -0.59 -7.52 -3.63
C ALA A 45 -0.11 -8.84 -3.00
N ALA A 46 0.41 -8.79 -1.76
CA ALA A 46 0.85 -9.95 -1.00
C ALA A 46 -0.30 -10.90 -0.56
N MET A 47 -1.57 -10.47 -0.64
CA MET A 47 -2.72 -11.29 -0.25
C MET A 47 -3.01 -12.45 -1.22
N GLY A 48 -2.47 -12.42 -2.42
CA GLY A 48 -2.58 -13.57 -3.34
C GLY A 48 -2.90 -13.20 -4.78
N VAL A 49 -3.19 -14.23 -5.58
CA VAL A 49 -3.37 -14.08 -7.04
C VAL A 49 -4.59 -13.22 -7.36
N LYS A 50 -5.73 -13.49 -6.72
CA LYS A 50 -6.97 -12.74 -6.96
C LYS A 50 -6.78 -11.23 -6.73
N GLU A 51 -6.13 -10.87 -5.62
CA GLU A 51 -5.87 -9.47 -5.30
C GLU A 51 -4.94 -8.81 -6.33
N ARG A 52 -3.90 -9.53 -6.78
CA ARG A 52 -3.01 -9.04 -7.85
C ARG A 52 -3.74 -8.85 -9.18
N ASP A 53 -4.71 -9.71 -9.48
CA ASP A 53 -5.49 -9.56 -10.71
C ASP A 53 -6.43 -8.35 -10.61
N ASP A 54 -7.10 -8.13 -9.46
CA ASP A 54 -7.89 -6.92 -9.20
C ASP A 54 -7.06 -5.64 -9.31
N ILE A 55 -5.85 -5.64 -8.73
CA ILE A 55 -4.92 -4.51 -8.81
C ILE A 55 -4.57 -4.19 -10.28
N LYS A 56 -4.30 -5.21 -11.11
CA LYS A 56 -4.01 -5.00 -12.55
C LYS A 56 -5.20 -4.42 -13.31
N GLU A 57 -6.41 -4.88 -13.01
CA GLU A 57 -7.62 -4.34 -13.61
C GLU A 57 -7.86 -2.88 -13.19
N LEU A 58 -7.64 -2.54 -11.92
CA LEU A 58 -7.69 -1.17 -11.42
C LEU A 58 -6.68 -0.27 -12.14
N LEU A 59 -5.42 -0.72 -12.28
CA LEU A 59 -4.37 0.02 -13.00
C LEU A 59 -4.73 0.27 -14.47
N ALA A 60 -5.46 -0.67 -15.11
CA ALA A 60 -5.89 -0.54 -16.49
C ALA A 60 -6.95 0.58 -16.70
N LEU A 61 -7.60 1.07 -15.65
CA LEU A 61 -8.54 2.20 -15.74
C LEU A 61 -7.87 3.51 -16.18
N GLY A 62 -6.55 3.68 -15.94
CA GLY A 62 -5.81 4.88 -16.32
C GLY A 62 -6.30 6.14 -15.61
N LEU A 63 -6.69 6.05 -14.34
CA LEU A 63 -7.19 7.15 -13.53
C LEU A 63 -6.13 8.25 -13.35
N LYS A 64 -6.58 9.45 -12.98
CA LYS A 64 -5.69 10.59 -12.67
C LYS A 64 -5.04 10.46 -11.31
N ALA A 65 -5.78 9.90 -10.35
CA ALA A 65 -5.28 9.63 -9.01
C ALA A 65 -4.08 8.68 -9.08
N ARG A 66 -3.06 8.93 -8.25
CA ARG A 66 -1.93 8.03 -8.10
C ARG A 66 -2.39 6.76 -7.38
N MET A 67 -2.40 5.64 -8.07
CA MET A 67 -2.73 4.35 -7.47
C MET A 67 -1.49 3.73 -6.82
N MET A 68 -1.63 3.29 -5.57
CA MET A 68 -0.57 2.65 -4.79
C MET A 68 -1.08 1.38 -4.11
N THR A 69 -0.18 0.45 -3.87
CA THR A 69 -0.43 -0.73 -3.04
C THR A 69 0.15 -0.53 -1.66
N TRP A 70 -0.55 -1.02 -0.63
CA TRP A 70 -0.01 -1.11 0.71
C TRP A 70 0.86 -2.36 0.86
N ASN A 71 2.00 -2.21 1.54
CA ASN A 71 2.97 -3.28 1.75
C ASN A 71 3.53 -3.22 3.17
N ARG A 72 3.77 -4.38 3.76
CA ARG A 72 4.68 -4.43 4.91
C ARG A 72 6.09 -4.08 4.42
N MET A 73 6.96 -3.63 5.31
CA MET A 73 8.36 -3.36 4.98
C MET A 73 9.13 -4.67 4.75
N LYS A 74 8.79 -5.37 3.64
CA LYS A 74 9.37 -6.67 3.24
C LYS A 74 9.57 -6.72 1.73
N MET A 75 10.68 -7.34 1.31
CA MET A 75 10.96 -7.49 -0.13
C MET A 75 9.90 -8.31 -0.85
N GLU A 76 9.39 -9.38 -0.23
CA GLU A 76 8.38 -10.24 -0.84
C GLU A 76 7.08 -9.48 -1.17
N ASP A 77 6.68 -8.52 -0.31
CA ASP A 77 5.51 -7.68 -0.54
C ASP A 77 5.79 -6.68 -1.68
N LEU A 78 6.99 -6.08 -1.71
CA LEU A 78 7.43 -5.21 -2.79
C LEU A 78 7.47 -5.94 -4.14
N ASP A 79 8.03 -7.14 -4.18
CA ASP A 79 8.09 -7.97 -5.39
C ASP A 79 6.69 -8.32 -5.91
N ALA A 80 5.76 -8.63 -5.00
CA ALA A 80 4.36 -8.88 -5.36
C ALA A 80 3.72 -7.65 -6.00
N SER A 81 3.95 -6.45 -5.44
CA SER A 81 3.45 -5.18 -5.98
C SER A 81 4.06 -4.85 -7.34
N LEU A 82 5.37 -5.02 -7.49
CA LEU A 82 6.08 -4.84 -8.76
C LEU A 82 5.51 -5.76 -9.86
N SER A 83 5.15 -7.00 -9.51
CA SER A 83 4.54 -7.96 -10.45
C SER A 83 3.18 -7.51 -11.01
N CYS A 84 2.52 -6.56 -10.36
CA CYS A 84 1.27 -5.95 -10.83
C CYS A 84 1.50 -4.78 -11.78
N GLY A 85 2.73 -4.26 -11.88
CA GLY A 85 3.05 -3.07 -12.68
C GLY A 85 2.78 -1.75 -11.98
N ILE A 86 2.67 -1.75 -10.64
CA ILE A 86 2.44 -0.55 -9.83
C ILE A 86 3.58 0.46 -9.99
N LYS A 87 3.26 1.75 -9.81
CA LYS A 87 4.24 2.85 -9.87
C LYS A 87 4.38 3.60 -8.55
N ALA A 88 3.58 3.25 -7.55
CA ALA A 88 3.65 3.82 -6.21
C ALA A 88 3.36 2.75 -5.15
N VAL A 89 4.03 2.84 -4.03
CA VAL A 89 3.84 1.93 -2.89
C VAL A 89 3.75 2.72 -1.58
N ASP A 90 2.86 2.29 -0.69
CA ASP A 90 2.90 2.63 0.72
C ASP A 90 3.59 1.49 1.48
N LEU A 91 4.70 1.81 2.15
CA LEU A 91 5.51 0.87 2.90
C LEU A 91 5.31 1.09 4.40
N SER A 92 4.66 0.15 5.06
CA SER A 92 4.30 0.28 6.47
C SER A 92 5.37 -0.33 7.39
N ILE A 93 5.75 0.43 8.42
CA ILE A 93 6.78 0.04 9.39
C ILE A 93 6.40 0.46 10.81
N PRO A 94 6.62 -0.39 11.84
CA PRO A 94 6.34 -0.02 13.22
C PRO A 94 7.29 1.08 13.71
N VAL A 95 6.72 2.09 14.40
CA VAL A 95 7.49 3.20 14.96
C VAL A 95 7.37 3.29 16.49
N SER A 96 6.41 2.62 17.13
CA SER A 96 6.33 2.53 18.58
C SER A 96 7.27 1.47 19.15
N ASP A 97 7.79 1.71 20.35
CA ASP A 97 8.63 0.74 21.05
C ASP A 97 7.92 -0.60 21.25
N LEU A 98 6.60 -0.58 21.52
CA LEU A 98 5.76 -1.77 21.68
C LEU A 98 5.73 -2.63 20.41
N LEU A 99 5.44 -2.05 19.26
CA LEU A 99 5.39 -2.80 18.01
C LEU A 99 6.77 -3.21 17.50
N ILE A 100 7.80 -2.41 17.78
CA ILE A 100 9.19 -2.76 17.48
C ILE A 100 9.61 -3.97 18.31
N ASP A 101 9.22 -4.00 19.60
CA ASP A 101 9.49 -5.18 20.44
C ASP A 101 8.83 -6.43 19.89
N VAL A 102 7.53 -6.37 19.58
CA VAL A 102 6.76 -7.50 19.06
C VAL A 102 7.26 -7.99 17.69
N LYS A 103 7.50 -7.08 16.75
CA LYS A 103 7.82 -7.44 15.35
C LYS A 103 9.32 -7.63 15.09
N PHE A 104 10.19 -6.97 15.85
CA PHE A 104 11.64 -6.94 15.62
C PHE A 104 12.48 -7.28 16.87
N GLY A 105 11.83 -7.78 17.93
CA GLY A 105 12.53 -8.12 19.19
C GLY A 105 13.21 -6.91 19.84
N GLY A 106 12.59 -5.75 19.78
CA GLY A 106 13.09 -4.49 20.36
C GLY A 106 14.22 -3.82 19.57
N SER A 107 14.61 -4.35 18.44
CA SER A 107 15.78 -3.86 17.71
C SER A 107 15.43 -2.75 16.73
N LYS A 108 15.58 -1.50 17.13
CA LYS A 108 15.47 -0.32 16.24
C LYS A 108 16.47 -0.38 15.07
N ALA A 109 17.64 -0.95 15.28
CA ALA A 109 18.64 -1.13 14.22
C ALA A 109 18.14 -2.06 13.10
N LYS A 110 17.41 -3.14 13.45
CA LYS A 110 16.79 -4.01 12.45
C LYS A 110 15.67 -3.29 11.68
N VAL A 111 14.87 -2.49 12.36
CA VAL A 111 13.82 -1.67 11.73
C VAL A 111 14.43 -0.74 10.68
N LEU A 112 15.49 0.01 11.06
CA LEU A 112 16.17 0.93 10.15
C LEU A 112 16.85 0.20 8.98
N SER A 113 17.44 -0.96 9.22
CA SER A 113 18.05 -1.77 8.16
C SER A 113 17.03 -2.28 7.14
N GLU A 114 15.85 -2.74 7.60
CA GLU A 114 14.77 -3.15 6.69
C GLU A 114 14.21 -1.96 5.91
N LEU A 115 14.01 -0.81 6.58
CA LEU A 115 13.60 0.43 5.94
C LEU A 115 14.56 0.80 4.81
N GLU A 116 15.85 0.89 5.10
CA GLU A 116 16.86 1.25 4.10
C GLU A 116 16.86 0.26 2.92
N ARG A 117 16.81 -1.03 3.20
CA ARG A 117 16.85 -2.10 2.19
C ARG A 117 15.65 -2.01 1.24
N VAL A 118 14.43 -1.95 1.78
CA VAL A 118 13.21 -2.00 0.96
C VAL A 118 12.99 -0.68 0.22
N VAL A 119 13.19 0.47 0.88
CA VAL A 119 13.04 1.78 0.26
C VAL A 119 14.08 1.98 -0.86
N THR A 120 15.33 1.57 -0.64
CA THR A 120 16.36 1.65 -1.69
C THR A 120 15.98 0.81 -2.90
N SER A 121 15.44 -0.41 -2.68
CA SER A 121 15.01 -1.26 -3.76
C SER A 121 13.82 -0.64 -4.53
N ALA A 122 12.78 -0.19 -3.83
CA ALA A 122 11.62 0.46 -4.44
C ALA A 122 12.02 1.69 -5.27
N THR A 123 12.94 2.51 -4.74
CA THR A 123 13.43 3.71 -5.42
C THR A 123 14.24 3.36 -6.68
N ARG A 124 15.04 2.30 -6.65
CA ARG A 124 15.79 1.82 -7.83
C ARG A 124 14.87 1.33 -8.95
N GLU A 125 13.73 0.75 -8.60
CA GLU A 125 12.69 0.38 -9.56
C GLU A 125 11.87 1.59 -10.06
N GLY A 126 12.19 2.80 -9.62
CA GLY A 126 11.54 4.04 -10.04
C GLY A 126 10.16 4.26 -9.43
N LEU A 127 9.85 3.60 -8.32
CA LEU A 127 8.57 3.76 -7.63
C LEU A 127 8.52 5.08 -6.85
N PHE A 128 7.34 5.69 -6.80
CA PHE A 128 7.01 6.64 -5.75
C PHE A 128 6.82 5.87 -4.44
N VAL A 129 7.47 6.33 -3.37
CA VAL A 129 7.44 5.65 -2.07
C VAL A 129 6.81 6.55 -1.02
N CYS A 130 5.72 6.09 -0.43
CA CYS A 130 5.17 6.59 0.83
C CYS A 130 5.63 5.67 1.96
N ILE A 131 5.83 6.20 3.16
CA ILE A 131 6.19 5.43 4.34
C ILE A 131 5.17 5.70 5.44
N GLY A 132 4.42 4.65 5.82
CA GLY A 132 3.44 4.67 6.89
C GLY A 132 4.04 4.21 8.22
N GLY A 133 4.00 5.08 9.23
CA GLY A 133 4.43 4.71 10.59
C GLY A 133 3.29 4.04 11.37
N GLU A 134 3.39 2.74 11.63
CA GLU A 134 2.41 2.02 12.45
C GLU A 134 2.54 2.41 13.93
N ASP A 135 1.38 2.67 14.56
CA ASP A 135 1.29 3.03 15.99
C ASP A 135 2.03 4.34 16.32
N SER A 136 1.98 5.31 15.39
CA SER A 136 2.68 6.59 15.50
C SER A 136 2.08 7.54 16.54
N SER A 137 0.91 7.24 17.08
CA SER A 137 0.24 8.04 18.12
C SER A 137 0.67 7.73 19.55
N ARG A 138 1.60 6.78 19.77
CA ARG A 138 2.14 6.42 21.09
C ARG A 138 3.44 7.11 21.43
#